data_013ac9c9ff2f054f9fc68d803f1783a9
#
_entry.id   013ac9c9ff2f054f9fc68d803f1783a9
#
_cell.length_a   1.000
_cell.length_b   1.000
_cell.length_c   1.000
_cell.angle_alpha   90.00
_cell.angle_beta   90.00
_cell.angle_gamma   90.00
#
_symmetry.space_group_name_H-M   'P 1'
#
loop_
_entity.id
_entity.type
_entity.pdbx_description
1 polymer ?
#
loop_
_entity_poly.entity_id
_entity_poly.type
_entity_poly.pdbx_seq_one_letter_code
_entity_poly.pdbx_strand_id
1 'polypeptide(L)'
;MKQYTATANDDGVRLSRFVQSVTRDFPTSLLYKSFRNKRVKVNGKKAAPEYRLQAGDLIELYINDEFFPPEGAKPVQKAAP
;
A
#
# COMPACT_ATOMS: atom_id res chain seq x y z
N MET A 1 7.22 -2.61 9.46
CA MET A 1 7.04 -2.96 8.05
C MET A 1 5.84 -3.88 7.90
N LYS A 2 5.02 -3.65 6.88
CA LYS A 2 3.85 -4.47 6.62
C LYS A 2 3.92 -5.03 5.20
N GLN A 3 3.37 -6.20 5.04
CA GLN A 3 3.31 -6.84 3.74
C GLN A 3 1.88 -7.16 3.41
N TYR A 4 1.54 -7.00 2.15
CA TYR A 4 0.19 -7.31 1.66
C TYR A 4 0.31 -8.06 0.35
N THR A 5 -0.67 -8.91 0.08
CA THR A 5 -0.74 -9.59 -1.20
C THR A 5 -1.95 -9.06 -1.95
N ALA A 6 -1.74 -8.60 -3.15
CA ALA A 6 -2.82 -8.07 -3.96
C ALA A 6 -3.78 -9.20 -4.33
N THR A 7 -5.06 -8.93 -4.24
CA THR A 7 -6.08 -9.90 -4.60
C THR A 7 -6.68 -9.52 -5.93
N ALA A 8 -7.63 -10.30 -6.38
CA ALA A 8 -8.32 -9.99 -7.62
C ALA A 8 -9.01 -8.62 -7.54
N ASN A 9 -9.43 -8.23 -6.34
CA ASN A 9 -10.07 -6.93 -6.16
C ASN A 9 -9.08 -5.78 -6.29
N ASP A 10 -7.80 -6.05 -6.11
CA ASP A 10 -6.77 -5.03 -6.19
C ASP A 10 -6.16 -4.95 -7.57
N ASP A 11 -6.52 -5.86 -8.46
CA ASP A 11 -5.98 -5.88 -9.79
C ASP A 11 -6.34 -4.60 -10.54
N GLY A 12 -5.33 -3.91 -11.06
CA GLY A 12 -5.56 -2.67 -11.77
C GLY A 12 -5.58 -1.43 -10.90
N VAL A 13 -5.51 -1.59 -9.58
CA VAL A 13 -5.51 -0.45 -8.67
C VAL A 13 -4.12 0.15 -8.64
N ARG A 14 -4.04 1.48 -8.64
CA ARG A 14 -2.75 2.14 -8.57
C ARG A 14 -2.13 1.91 -7.20
N LEU A 15 -0.83 1.69 -7.19
CA LEU A 15 -0.12 1.39 -5.96
C LEU A 15 -0.27 2.50 -4.92
N SER A 16 -0.24 3.76 -5.36
CA SER A 16 -0.41 4.87 -4.43
C SER A 16 -1.76 4.81 -3.74
N ARG A 17 -2.80 4.47 -4.49
CA ARG A 17 -4.13 4.37 -3.91
C ARG A 17 -4.21 3.20 -2.94
N PHE A 18 -3.56 2.09 -3.29
CA PHE A 18 -3.56 0.93 -2.41
C PHE A 18 -2.87 1.27 -1.08
N VAL A 19 -1.73 1.96 -1.14
CA VAL A 19 -1.02 2.33 0.06
C VAL A 19 -1.89 3.22 0.94
N GLN A 20 -2.58 4.18 0.33
CA GLN A 20 -3.45 5.06 1.11
C GLN A 20 -4.61 4.31 1.73
N SER A 21 -5.07 3.26 1.08
CA SER A 21 -6.21 2.51 1.60
C SER A 21 -5.85 1.64 2.80
N VAL A 22 -4.58 1.25 2.92
CA VAL A 22 -4.16 0.40 4.03
C VAL A 22 -3.45 1.18 5.14
N THR A 23 -3.36 2.49 5.00
CA THR A 23 -2.76 3.35 6.03
C THR A 23 -3.81 4.35 6.52
N ARG A 24 -3.55 4.97 7.66
CA ARG A 24 -4.47 5.99 8.16
C ARG A 24 -3.69 7.26 8.39
N ASP A 25 -4.31 8.38 8.02
CA ASP A 25 -3.74 9.71 8.22
C ASP A 25 -2.36 9.83 7.60
N PHE A 26 -2.15 9.16 6.48
CA PHE A 26 -0.88 9.18 5.80
C PHE A 26 -0.93 10.28 4.73
N PRO A 27 -0.25 11.40 4.95
CA PRO A 27 -0.35 12.52 4.02
C PRO A 27 0.21 12.18 2.65
N THR A 28 -0.33 12.82 1.64
CA THR A 28 0.12 12.59 0.27
C THR A 28 1.61 12.91 0.13
N SER A 29 2.08 13.93 0.82
CA SER A 29 3.49 14.29 0.72
C SER A 29 4.38 13.17 1.25
N LEU A 30 4.00 12.53 2.34
CA LEU A 30 4.75 11.41 2.86
C LEU A 30 4.62 10.19 1.96
N LEU A 31 3.47 10.04 1.34
CA LEU A 31 3.26 8.94 0.41
C LEU A 31 4.27 9.01 -0.73
N TYR A 32 4.38 10.15 -1.38
CA TYR A 32 5.31 10.27 -2.49
C TYR A 32 6.77 10.23 -2.04
N LYS A 33 7.01 10.73 -0.83
CA LYS A 33 8.36 10.65 -0.28
C LYS A 33 8.75 9.19 -0.04
N SER A 34 7.80 8.38 0.39
CA SER A 34 8.06 6.96 0.60
C SER A 34 8.41 6.27 -0.70
N PHE A 35 7.73 6.63 -1.78
CA PHE A 35 8.09 6.06 -3.07
C PHE A 35 9.48 6.50 -3.50
N ARG A 36 9.78 7.77 -3.30
CA ARG A 36 11.09 8.29 -3.67
C ARG A 36 12.21 7.61 -2.91
N ASN A 37 11.97 7.31 -1.65
CA ASN A 37 12.98 6.68 -0.79
C ASN A 37 12.97 5.16 -0.87
N LYS A 38 12.24 4.61 -1.84
CA LYS A 38 12.21 3.16 -2.06
C LYS A 38 11.65 2.41 -0.86
N ARG A 39 10.71 3.02 -0.16
CA ARG A 39 10.09 2.37 0.99
C ARG A 39 8.86 1.58 0.61
N VAL A 40 8.46 1.61 -0.65
CA VAL A 40 7.34 0.83 -1.14
C VAL A 40 7.87 -0.08 -2.24
N LYS A 41 7.73 -1.36 -2.04
CA LYS A 41 8.24 -2.34 -2.99
C LYS A 41 7.15 -3.32 -3.38
N VAL A 42 7.25 -3.81 -4.60
CA VAL A 42 6.34 -4.84 -5.10
C VAL A 42 7.21 -5.97 -5.60
N ASN A 43 6.97 -7.16 -5.05
CA ASN A 43 7.74 -8.35 -5.41
C ASN A 43 9.24 -8.13 -5.19
N GLY A 44 9.57 -7.39 -4.13
CA GLY A 44 10.96 -7.15 -3.78
C GLY A 44 11.67 -6.07 -4.58
N LYS A 45 10.95 -5.40 -5.48
CA LYS A 45 11.54 -4.35 -6.31
C LYS A 45 10.84 -3.04 -6.05
N LYS A 46 11.58 -1.94 -6.19
CA LYS A 46 10.98 -0.65 -6.04
C LYS A 46 9.91 -0.45 -7.12
N ALA A 47 8.85 0.25 -6.76
CA ALA A 47 7.75 0.47 -7.69
C ALA A 47 7.35 1.94 -7.65
N ALA A 48 6.73 2.39 -8.72
CA ALA A 48 6.28 3.78 -8.83
C ALA A 48 4.86 3.92 -8.29
N PRO A 49 4.47 5.15 -7.92
CA PRO A 49 3.10 5.35 -7.40
C PRO A 49 2.03 4.98 -8.40
N GLU A 50 2.30 5.17 -9.68
CA GLU A 50 1.30 4.87 -10.69
C GLU A 50 1.33 3.42 -11.16
N TYR A 51 2.15 2.60 -10.57
CA TYR A 51 2.17 1.19 -10.92
C TYR A 51 0.81 0.57 -10.61
N ARG A 52 0.29 -0.20 -11.54
CA ARG A 52 -0.99 -0.85 -11.35
C ARG A 52 -0.76 -2.27 -10.85
N LEU A 53 -1.40 -2.57 -9.74
CA LEU A 53 -1.23 -3.86 -9.10
C LEU A 53 -1.84 -4.98 -9.95
N GLN A 54 -1.27 -6.16 -9.79
CA GLN A 54 -1.84 -7.35 -10.39
C GLN A 54 -2.12 -8.34 -9.27
N ALA A 55 -3.14 -9.16 -9.45
CA ALA A 55 -3.46 -10.15 -8.45
C ALA A 55 -2.25 -11.02 -8.19
N GLY A 56 -1.93 -11.22 -6.92
CA GLY A 56 -0.77 -12.01 -6.54
C GLY A 56 0.49 -11.21 -6.26
N ASP A 57 0.48 -9.91 -6.56
CA ASP A 57 1.65 -9.08 -6.24
C ASP A 57 1.85 -8.99 -4.75
N LEU A 58 3.10 -9.08 -4.32
CA LEU A 58 3.45 -8.91 -2.91
C LEU A 58 3.92 -7.48 -2.70
N ILE A 59 3.19 -6.73 -1.91
CA ILE A 59 3.50 -5.34 -1.63
C ILE A 59 4.16 -5.24 -0.27
N GLU A 60 5.33 -4.62 -0.21
CA GLU A 60 6.05 -4.42 1.03
C GLU A 60 6.13 -2.94 1.33
N LEU A 61 5.63 -2.56 2.50
CA LEU A 61 5.59 -1.16 2.89
C LEU A 61 6.51 -0.96 4.09
N TYR A 62 7.63 -0.30 3.85
CA TYR A 62 8.60 0.03 4.88
C TYR A 62 8.25 1.40 5.48
N ILE A 63 7.06 1.46 6.07
CA ILE A 63 6.50 2.69 6.60
C ILE A 63 6.28 2.48 8.10
N ASN A 64 6.36 3.54 8.87
CA ASN A 64 6.16 3.46 10.32
C ASN A 64 4.81 2.82 10.64
N ASP A 65 4.83 1.97 11.65
CA ASP A 65 3.61 1.25 12.03
C ASP A 65 2.50 2.17 12.50
N GLU A 66 2.85 3.37 12.93
CA GLU A 66 1.82 4.30 13.41
C GLU A 66 0.82 4.68 12.35
N PHE A 67 1.18 4.52 11.08
CA PHE A 67 0.27 4.84 9.99
C PHE A 67 -0.63 3.67 9.62
N PHE A 68 -0.45 2.52 10.22
CA PHE A 68 -1.30 1.37 9.96
C PHE A 68 -2.33 1.24 11.07
N PRO A 69 -3.55 0.77 10.73
CA PRO A 69 -4.57 0.57 11.76
C PRO A 69 -4.12 -0.47 12.78
N PRO A 70 -4.64 -0.39 13.99
CA PRO A 70 -4.28 -1.39 14.99
C PRO A 70 -4.62 -2.78 14.52
N GLU A 71 -3.85 -3.73 15.01
CA GLU A 71 -4.11 -5.09 14.68
C GLU A 71 -5.49 -5.48 15.12
N GLY A 72 -6.21 -6.18 14.28
CA GLY A 72 -7.57 -6.55 14.60
C GLY A 72 -8.58 -5.61 14.01
N ALA A 73 -8.19 -4.40 13.69
CA ALA A 73 -9.11 -3.48 13.04
C ALA A 73 -9.22 -3.88 11.59
N LYS A 74 -10.41 -4.07 11.13
CA LYS A 74 -10.60 -4.43 9.76
C LYS A 74 -10.38 -3.25 8.88
N PRO A 75 -9.62 -3.41 7.84
CA PRO A 75 -9.43 -2.32 6.90
C PRO A 75 -10.75 -2.02 6.27
N VAL A 76 -11.21 -0.86 6.52
CA VAL A 76 -12.48 -0.48 6.01
C VAL A 76 -12.56 -0.40 4.55
N GLN A 77 -11.46 -0.22 3.95
CA GLN A 77 -11.49 -0.08 2.54
C GLN A 77 -12.01 -1.31 1.86
N LYS A 78 -12.06 -2.37 2.58
CA LYS A 78 -12.61 -3.53 1.97
C LYS A 78 -13.99 -3.34 1.59
N ALA A 79 -14.66 -2.58 2.33
CA ALA A 79 -16.01 -2.35 2.06
C ALA A 79 -16.19 -1.41 0.96
N ALA A 80 -15.22 -0.71 0.69
CA ALA A 80 -15.40 0.26 -0.30
C ALA A 80 -15.41 -0.40 -1.56
N PRO A 81 -16.19 -0.57 -2.27
CA PRO A 81 -16.08 -1.08 -3.56
C PRO A 81 -16.54 -0.39 -4.60
#